data_defc3b2fe15f15c96c58636cfa410a7b
#
_entry.id   defc3b2fe15f15c96c58636cfa410a7b
#
_cell.length_a   1.000
_cell.length_b   1.000
_cell.length_c   1.000
_cell.angle_alpha   90.00
_cell.angle_beta   90.00
_cell.angle_gamma   90.00
#
_symmetry.space_group_name_H-M   'P 1'
#
loop_
_entity.id
_entity.type
_entity.pdbx_description
1 polymer ?
#
loop_
_entity_poly.entity_id
_entity_poly.type
_entity_poly.pdbx_seq_one_letter_code
_entity_poly.pdbx_strand_id
1 'polypeptide(L)'
;MREVLAAYPGAQRALFRKYHIGGCSSCGFQPTETLAQVCARNNNLNVDEALKHIQASHEQDEKIFISAKELAEWRERDKSVRLLDVRSREEFEATHIEGSILMSQPAVQEIMAKWPRTESFVIVDHAGKLALDAAAYFLGHGFENVRCLRGGIDAWALEVDENIPRYQLA
;
A
#
# COMPACT_ATOMS: atom_id res chain seq x y z
N MET A 1 2.38 -0.27 20.31
CA MET A 1 2.17 -0.51 18.88
C MET A 1 2.02 0.76 18.05
N ARG A 2 1.48 1.84 18.60
CA ARG A 2 1.35 3.13 17.85
C ARG A 2 2.67 3.58 17.21
N GLU A 3 3.75 3.59 17.96
CA GLU A 3 5.08 3.99 17.47
C GLU A 3 5.63 3.03 16.42
N VAL A 4 5.40 1.73 16.61
CA VAL A 4 5.80 0.70 15.62
C VAL A 4 5.09 0.90 14.30
N LEU A 5 3.77 1.15 14.33
CA LEU A 5 2.98 1.41 13.11
C LEU A 5 3.30 2.76 12.47
N ALA A 6 3.71 3.75 13.27
CA ALA A 6 4.16 5.03 12.74
C ALA A 6 5.51 4.92 12.01
N ALA A 7 6.45 4.14 12.58
CA ALA A 7 7.76 3.90 11.98
C ALA A 7 7.71 2.87 10.82
N TYR A 8 6.85 1.87 10.94
CA TYR A 8 6.70 0.76 9.98
C TYR A 8 5.23 0.54 9.64
N PRO A 9 4.66 1.28 8.67
CA PRO A 9 3.22 1.19 8.33
C PRO A 9 2.75 -0.21 7.97
N GLY A 10 3.62 -1.03 7.39
CA GLY A 10 3.36 -2.44 7.05
C GLY A 10 3.53 -3.44 8.21
N ALA A 11 3.82 -2.98 9.44
CA ALA A 11 4.15 -3.88 10.56
C ALA A 11 3.03 -4.85 10.91
N GLN A 12 1.76 -4.43 10.85
CA GLN A 12 0.61 -5.32 11.10
C GLN A 12 0.57 -6.45 10.08
N ARG A 13 0.74 -6.13 8.79
CA ARG A 13 0.79 -7.13 7.71
C ARG A 13 1.98 -8.08 7.90
N ALA A 14 3.16 -7.56 8.26
CA ALA A 14 4.34 -8.37 8.52
C ALA A 14 4.12 -9.37 9.67
N LEU A 15 3.54 -8.91 10.79
CA LEU A 15 3.20 -9.75 11.94
C LEU A 15 2.16 -10.81 11.58
N PHE A 16 1.15 -10.44 10.79
CA PHE A 16 0.13 -11.38 10.35
C PHE A 16 0.70 -12.47 9.44
N ARG A 17 1.49 -12.10 8.44
CA ARG A 17 2.05 -13.04 7.45
C ARG A 17 2.91 -14.13 8.06
N LYS A 18 3.71 -13.79 9.08
CA LYS A 18 4.66 -14.74 9.68
C LYS A 18 4.12 -15.40 10.95
N TYR A 19 3.39 -14.66 11.77
CA TYR A 19 3.01 -15.08 13.10
C TYR A 19 1.49 -15.19 13.31
N HIS A 20 0.70 -14.85 12.30
CA HIS A 20 -0.77 -14.79 12.34
C HIS A 20 -1.33 -13.83 13.41
N ILE A 21 -0.56 -12.76 13.73
CA ILE A 21 -0.94 -11.74 14.70
C ILE A 21 -1.61 -10.56 13.99
N GLY A 22 -2.81 -10.17 14.43
CA GLY A 22 -3.49 -8.96 13.92
C GLY A 22 -4.44 -9.17 12.75
N GLY A 23 -4.73 -10.41 12.37
CA GLY A 23 -5.63 -10.75 11.25
C GLY A 23 -7.12 -10.73 11.59
N CYS A 24 -7.48 -10.66 12.86
CA CYS A 24 -8.88 -10.60 13.32
C CYS A 24 -9.01 -9.66 14.52
N SER A 25 -10.24 -9.25 14.84
CA SER A 25 -10.52 -8.35 15.98
C SER A 25 -10.12 -8.94 17.33
N SER A 26 -10.10 -10.29 17.45
CA SER A 26 -9.76 -10.98 18.69
C SER A 26 -8.26 -11.29 18.84
N CYS A 27 -7.52 -11.42 17.74
CA CYS A 27 -6.07 -11.66 17.74
C CYS A 27 -5.27 -10.39 17.45
N GLY A 28 -5.95 -9.25 17.30
CA GLY A 28 -5.37 -7.95 17.11
C GLY A 28 -4.61 -7.44 18.32
N PHE A 29 -3.98 -6.30 18.19
CA PHE A 29 -3.33 -5.58 19.28
C PHE A 29 -3.91 -4.17 19.39
N GLN A 30 -3.84 -3.61 20.60
CA GLN A 30 -4.27 -2.25 20.82
C GLN A 30 -3.12 -1.26 20.53
N PRO A 31 -3.41 -0.05 20.05
CA PRO A 31 -2.39 0.97 19.82
C PRO A 31 -1.54 1.30 21.08
N THR A 32 -2.12 1.10 22.26
CA THR A 32 -1.49 1.34 23.58
C THR A 32 -0.55 0.23 24.01
N GLU A 33 -0.65 -0.97 23.44
CA GLU A 33 0.26 -2.09 23.77
C GLU A 33 1.67 -1.83 23.21
N THR A 34 2.67 -2.40 23.88
CA THR A 34 4.03 -2.49 23.34
C THR A 34 4.20 -3.73 22.47
N LEU A 35 5.20 -3.75 21.58
CA LEU A 35 5.54 -4.95 20.81
C LEU A 35 5.87 -6.13 21.75
N ALA A 36 6.55 -5.86 22.86
CA ALA A 36 6.88 -6.88 23.86
C ALA A 36 5.64 -7.53 24.48
N GLN A 37 4.60 -6.75 24.80
CA GLN A 37 3.33 -7.26 25.32
C GLN A 37 2.60 -8.12 24.25
N VAL A 38 2.60 -7.69 23.02
CA VAL A 38 2.03 -8.45 21.91
C VAL A 38 2.77 -9.77 21.72
N CYS A 39 4.09 -9.76 21.72
CA CYS A 39 4.92 -10.95 21.63
C CYS A 39 4.71 -11.93 22.80
N ALA A 40 4.64 -11.42 24.03
CA ALA A 40 4.47 -12.24 25.23
C ALA A 40 3.17 -13.04 25.22
N ARG A 41 2.05 -12.44 24.82
CA ARG A 41 0.76 -13.13 24.72
C ARG A 41 0.60 -14.04 23.49
N ASN A 42 1.50 -13.94 22.53
CA ASN A 42 1.52 -14.75 21.32
C ASN A 42 2.69 -15.75 21.38
N ASN A 43 2.57 -16.77 22.22
CA ASN A 43 3.54 -17.87 22.40
C ASN A 43 4.94 -17.41 22.83
N ASN A 44 5.05 -16.33 23.61
CA ASN A 44 6.34 -15.75 24.03
C ASN A 44 7.31 -15.54 22.86
N LEU A 45 6.79 -15.02 21.77
CA LEU A 45 7.59 -14.70 20.60
C LEU A 45 8.76 -13.79 20.96
N ASN A 46 9.93 -14.08 20.41
CA ASN A 46 11.12 -13.24 20.64
C ASN A 46 10.91 -11.86 20.02
N VAL A 47 11.02 -10.79 20.84
CA VAL A 47 10.76 -9.42 20.42
C VAL A 47 11.76 -8.94 19.37
N ASP A 48 13.03 -9.29 19.51
CA ASP A 48 14.08 -8.89 18.56
C ASP A 48 13.87 -9.57 17.19
N GLU A 49 13.45 -10.84 17.17
CA GLU A 49 13.10 -11.53 15.93
C GLU A 49 11.86 -10.93 15.27
N ALA A 50 10.85 -10.58 16.06
CA ALA A 50 9.65 -9.91 15.55
C ALA A 50 10.00 -8.54 14.95
N LEU A 51 10.83 -7.75 15.63
CA LEU A 51 11.28 -6.45 15.17
C LEU A 51 12.13 -6.56 13.89
N LYS A 52 13.09 -7.47 13.84
CA LYS A 52 13.88 -7.74 12.63
C LYS A 52 13.01 -8.14 11.46
N HIS A 53 11.98 -8.96 11.69
CA HIS A 53 11.05 -9.34 10.63
C HIS A 53 10.23 -8.15 10.13
N ILE A 54 9.76 -7.27 11.02
CA ILE A 54 9.06 -6.03 10.66
C ILE A 54 9.98 -5.14 9.82
N GLN A 55 11.23 -4.95 10.23
CA GLN A 55 12.21 -4.14 9.52
C GLN A 55 12.50 -4.69 8.12
N ALA A 56 12.77 -5.99 8.00
CA ALA A 56 13.02 -6.65 6.72
C ALA A 56 11.79 -6.56 5.78
N SER A 57 10.57 -6.68 6.33
CA SER A 57 9.35 -6.48 5.55
C SER A 57 9.22 -5.03 5.07
N HIS A 58 9.54 -4.06 5.92
CA HIS A 58 9.52 -2.65 5.56
C HIS A 58 10.53 -2.32 4.44
N GLU A 59 11.74 -2.86 4.50
CA GLU A 59 12.74 -2.69 3.43
C GLU A 59 12.26 -3.26 2.08
N GLN A 60 11.49 -4.34 2.09
CA GLN A 60 10.87 -4.88 0.87
C GLN A 60 9.72 -3.97 0.39
N ASP A 61 8.90 -3.48 1.30
CA ASP A 61 7.81 -2.55 0.98
C ASP A 61 8.36 -1.25 0.36
N GLU A 62 9.48 -0.73 0.87
CA GLU A 62 10.14 0.49 0.34
C GLU A 62 10.56 0.35 -1.14
N LYS A 63 10.91 -0.85 -1.58
CA LYS A 63 11.28 -1.13 -2.98
C LYS A 63 10.09 -1.07 -3.94
N ILE A 64 8.86 -1.15 -3.42
CA ILE A 64 7.64 -1.10 -4.21
C ILE A 64 7.24 0.35 -4.51
N PHE A 65 7.68 1.30 -3.68
CA PHE A 65 7.31 2.71 -3.88
C PHE A 65 8.02 3.35 -5.07
N ILE A 66 7.28 4.23 -5.74
CA ILE A 66 7.77 5.15 -6.77
C ILE A 66 7.34 6.57 -6.40
N SER A 67 8.20 7.55 -6.58
CA SER A 67 7.86 8.96 -6.33
C SER A 67 6.92 9.50 -7.42
N ALA A 68 6.25 10.62 -7.14
CA ALA A 68 5.37 11.27 -8.11
C ALA A 68 6.13 11.71 -9.37
N LYS A 69 7.33 12.24 -9.20
CA LYS A 69 8.19 12.69 -10.33
C LYS A 69 8.66 11.50 -11.18
N GLU A 70 9.14 10.43 -10.56
CA GLU A 70 9.55 9.22 -11.29
C GLU A 70 8.39 8.59 -12.05
N LEU A 71 7.18 8.58 -11.47
CA LEU A 71 5.98 8.10 -12.15
C LEU A 71 5.62 9.01 -13.34
N ALA A 72 5.71 10.33 -13.20
CA ALA A 72 5.46 11.27 -14.29
C ALA A 72 6.43 11.02 -15.45
N GLU A 73 7.72 10.92 -15.18
CA GLU A 73 8.74 10.61 -16.18
C GLU A 73 8.52 9.22 -16.81
N TRP A 74 8.10 8.24 -16.03
CA TRP A 74 7.79 6.91 -16.58
C TRP A 74 6.61 6.97 -17.54
N ARG A 75 5.53 7.66 -17.17
CA ARG A 75 4.35 7.84 -18.04
C ARG A 75 4.62 8.65 -19.30
N GLU A 76 5.61 9.53 -19.29
CA GLU A 76 6.05 10.25 -20.51
C GLU A 76 6.74 9.30 -21.49
N ARG A 77 7.58 8.38 -20.99
CA ARG A 77 8.33 7.41 -21.78
C ARG A 77 7.48 6.22 -22.23
N ASP A 78 6.56 5.79 -21.37
CA ASP A 78 5.73 4.63 -21.58
C ASP A 78 4.27 4.93 -21.23
N LYS A 79 3.45 5.12 -22.25
CA LYS A 79 2.02 5.42 -22.10
C LYS A 79 1.18 4.18 -21.71
N SER A 80 1.78 3.00 -21.70
CA SER A 80 1.09 1.76 -21.30
C SER A 80 1.01 1.60 -19.78
N VAL A 81 1.76 2.36 -19.01
CA VAL A 81 1.71 2.33 -17.52
C VAL A 81 0.32 2.64 -17.02
N ARG A 82 -0.28 1.68 -16.35
CA ARG A 82 -1.65 1.78 -15.83
C ARG A 82 -1.63 2.29 -14.40
N LEU A 83 -2.64 3.07 -14.05
CA LEU A 83 -2.86 3.54 -12.68
C LEU A 83 -4.11 2.90 -12.11
N LEU A 84 -4.02 2.32 -10.92
CA LEU A 84 -5.12 1.72 -10.19
C LEU A 84 -5.37 2.51 -8.91
N ASP A 85 -6.48 3.22 -8.84
CA ASP A 85 -6.85 4.06 -7.71
C ASP A 85 -7.67 3.25 -6.70
N VAL A 86 -7.19 3.15 -5.47
CA VAL A 86 -7.81 2.33 -4.42
C VAL A 86 -8.63 3.16 -3.42
N ARG A 87 -8.86 4.43 -3.71
CA ARG A 87 -9.70 5.31 -2.89
C ARG A 87 -11.19 4.98 -3.04
N SER A 88 -12.02 5.69 -2.29
CA SER A 88 -13.46 5.57 -2.46
C SER A 88 -13.93 6.09 -3.83
N ARG A 89 -15.13 5.68 -4.23
CA ARG A 89 -15.74 6.18 -5.47
C ARG A 89 -15.93 7.68 -5.44
N GLU A 90 -16.37 8.21 -4.32
CA GLU A 90 -16.63 9.63 -4.11
C GLU A 90 -15.35 10.45 -4.27
N GLU A 91 -14.23 10.00 -3.71
CA GLU A 91 -12.93 10.64 -3.87
C GLU A 91 -12.46 10.59 -5.32
N PHE A 92 -12.61 9.45 -5.97
CA PHE A 92 -12.22 9.26 -7.37
C PHE A 92 -13.04 10.14 -8.32
N GLU A 93 -14.37 10.21 -8.13
CA GLU A 93 -15.25 11.04 -8.94
C GLU A 93 -15.00 12.54 -8.71
N ALA A 94 -14.62 12.94 -7.48
CA ALA A 94 -14.27 14.32 -7.19
C ALA A 94 -12.96 14.74 -7.86
N THR A 95 -11.94 13.90 -7.81
CA THR A 95 -10.65 14.13 -8.46
C THR A 95 -9.84 12.85 -8.57
N HIS A 96 -9.12 12.66 -9.67
CA HIS A 96 -8.22 11.52 -9.86
C HIS A 96 -7.08 11.89 -10.84
N ILE A 97 -6.03 11.11 -10.86
CA ILE A 97 -4.97 11.26 -11.87
C ILE A 97 -5.53 10.76 -13.21
N GLU A 98 -5.36 11.54 -14.26
CA GLU A 98 -5.87 11.23 -15.60
C GLU A 98 -5.42 9.82 -16.05
N GLY A 99 -6.38 9.04 -16.55
CA GLY A 99 -6.17 7.66 -16.99
C GLY A 99 -6.14 6.61 -15.88
N SER A 100 -6.42 7.00 -14.62
CA SER A 100 -6.57 6.05 -13.52
C SER A 100 -7.84 5.21 -13.67
N ILE A 101 -7.76 3.98 -13.18
CA ILE A 101 -8.89 3.03 -13.08
C ILE A 101 -9.25 2.91 -11.60
N LEU A 102 -10.52 3.18 -11.25
CA LEU A 102 -11.00 2.94 -9.88
C LEU A 102 -10.98 1.44 -9.57
N MET A 103 -10.33 1.05 -8.48
CA MET A 103 -10.35 -0.31 -7.99
C MET A 103 -11.74 -0.67 -7.44
N SER A 104 -12.48 -1.39 -8.24
CA SER A 104 -13.78 -1.95 -7.91
C SER A 104 -13.74 -3.47 -8.05
N GLN A 105 -14.73 -4.17 -7.49
CA GLN A 105 -14.79 -5.61 -7.64
C GLN A 105 -14.78 -6.07 -9.12
N PRO A 106 -15.55 -5.45 -10.05
CA PRO A 106 -15.44 -5.76 -11.47
C PRO A 106 -14.05 -5.47 -12.06
N ALA A 107 -13.41 -4.35 -11.67
CA ALA A 107 -12.07 -4.01 -12.16
C ALA A 107 -11.02 -5.04 -11.70
N VAL A 108 -11.07 -5.46 -10.44
CA VAL A 108 -10.18 -6.52 -9.92
C VAL A 108 -10.39 -7.83 -10.67
N GLN A 109 -11.65 -8.24 -10.92
CA GLN A 109 -11.95 -9.45 -11.70
C GLN A 109 -11.39 -9.36 -13.12
N GLU A 110 -11.52 -8.21 -13.77
CA GLU A 110 -10.97 -7.98 -15.10
C GLU A 110 -9.44 -8.04 -15.10
N ILE A 111 -8.79 -7.37 -14.15
CA ILE A 111 -7.33 -7.39 -13.99
C ILE A 111 -6.85 -8.83 -13.81
N MET A 112 -7.48 -9.57 -12.89
CA MET A 112 -7.10 -10.96 -12.59
C MET A 112 -7.30 -11.91 -13.77
N ALA A 113 -8.32 -11.68 -14.59
CA ALA A 113 -8.67 -12.54 -15.71
C ALA A 113 -7.91 -12.21 -17.01
N LYS A 114 -7.60 -10.93 -17.26
CA LYS A 114 -7.15 -10.47 -18.58
C LYS A 114 -5.75 -9.88 -18.60
N TRP A 115 -5.26 -9.31 -17.48
CA TRP A 115 -3.95 -8.66 -17.52
C TRP A 115 -2.82 -9.68 -17.43
N PRO A 116 -1.78 -9.54 -18.28
CA PRO A 116 -0.56 -10.33 -18.13
C PRO A 116 0.05 -10.13 -16.75
N ARG A 117 0.62 -11.17 -16.16
CA ARG A 117 1.29 -11.06 -14.84
C ARG A 117 2.51 -10.14 -14.88
N THR A 118 3.05 -9.90 -16.06
CA THR A 118 4.14 -8.95 -16.34
C THR A 118 3.67 -7.52 -16.58
N GLU A 119 2.35 -7.26 -16.58
CA GLU A 119 1.81 -5.92 -16.73
C GLU A 119 2.32 -4.99 -15.64
N SER A 120 2.75 -3.78 -16.05
CA SER A 120 3.24 -2.75 -15.13
C SER A 120 2.12 -1.82 -14.73
N PHE A 121 1.85 -1.70 -13.44
CA PHE A 121 0.88 -0.72 -12.95
C PHE A 121 1.26 -0.16 -11.58
N VAL A 122 0.75 1.03 -11.32
CA VAL A 122 1.00 1.77 -10.09
C VAL A 122 -0.31 1.94 -9.34
N ILE A 123 -0.30 1.60 -8.06
CA ILE A 123 -1.43 1.76 -7.16
C ILE A 123 -1.36 3.15 -6.54
N VAL A 124 -2.48 3.85 -6.61
CA VAL A 124 -2.66 5.20 -6.08
C VAL A 124 -3.69 5.17 -4.97
N ASP A 125 -3.37 5.77 -3.84
CA ASP A 125 -4.32 6.07 -2.76
C ASP A 125 -4.24 7.56 -2.40
N HIS A 126 -4.81 7.94 -1.24
CA HIS A 126 -4.77 9.35 -0.83
C HIS A 126 -3.36 9.80 -0.44
N ALA A 127 -2.67 9.06 0.43
CA ALA A 127 -1.40 9.46 1.06
C ALA A 127 -0.33 8.36 1.11
N GLY A 128 -0.47 7.29 0.33
CA GLY A 128 0.51 6.18 0.23
C GLY A 128 0.43 5.15 1.36
N LYS A 129 -0.70 5.06 2.08
CA LYS A 129 -0.88 4.14 3.22
C LYS A 129 -1.60 2.86 2.87
N LEU A 130 -2.67 2.95 2.06
CA LEU A 130 -3.51 1.81 1.69
C LEU A 130 -2.99 1.07 0.46
N ALA A 131 -2.20 1.73 -0.38
CA ALA A 131 -1.66 1.19 -1.61
C ALA A 131 -0.83 -0.09 -1.39
N LEU A 132 -0.10 -0.19 -0.28
CA LEU A 132 0.72 -1.36 0.03
C LEU A 132 -0.08 -2.65 0.22
N ASP A 133 -1.26 -2.59 0.83
CA ASP A 133 -2.10 -3.78 1.03
C ASP A 133 -2.66 -4.28 -0.30
N ALA A 134 -3.07 -3.35 -1.17
CA ALA A 134 -3.49 -3.69 -2.53
C ALA A 134 -2.31 -4.25 -3.36
N ALA A 135 -1.12 -3.66 -3.26
CA ALA A 135 0.08 -4.18 -3.91
C ALA A 135 0.41 -5.60 -3.44
N ALA A 136 0.37 -5.84 -2.13
CA ALA A 136 0.59 -7.17 -1.56
C ALA A 136 -0.40 -8.22 -2.08
N TYR A 137 -1.67 -7.82 -2.29
CA TYR A 137 -2.68 -8.68 -2.89
C TYR A 137 -2.29 -9.09 -4.33
N PHE A 138 -1.97 -8.14 -5.20
CA PHE A 138 -1.60 -8.44 -6.58
C PHE A 138 -0.28 -9.21 -6.71
N LEU A 139 0.74 -8.82 -5.94
CA LEU A 139 2.01 -9.54 -5.87
C LEU A 139 1.82 -10.99 -5.41
N GLY A 140 0.95 -11.22 -4.41
CA GLY A 140 0.57 -12.55 -3.94
C GLY A 140 -0.16 -13.40 -4.99
N HIS A 141 -0.77 -12.78 -6.00
CA HIS A 141 -1.42 -13.43 -7.13
C HIS A 141 -0.54 -13.50 -8.39
N GLY A 142 0.77 -13.26 -8.23
CA GLY A 142 1.77 -13.48 -9.27
C GLY A 142 2.02 -12.31 -10.21
N PHE A 143 1.46 -11.12 -9.96
CA PHE A 143 1.87 -9.92 -10.69
C PHE A 143 3.27 -9.52 -10.26
N GLU A 144 4.12 -9.18 -11.23
CA GLU A 144 5.56 -8.96 -10.99
C GLU A 144 5.92 -7.48 -10.87
N ASN A 145 5.22 -6.61 -11.60
CA ASN A 145 5.58 -5.20 -11.78
C ASN A 145 4.56 -4.25 -11.14
N VAL A 146 4.26 -4.46 -9.86
CA VAL A 146 3.35 -3.62 -9.08
C VAL A 146 4.16 -2.59 -8.31
N ARG A 147 3.77 -1.32 -8.41
CA ARG A 147 4.34 -0.21 -7.64
C ARG A 147 3.24 0.51 -6.85
N CYS A 148 3.65 1.29 -5.87
CA CYS A 148 2.78 2.18 -5.10
C CYS A 148 3.27 3.61 -5.24
N LEU A 149 2.36 4.54 -5.49
CA LEU A 149 2.69 5.96 -5.52
C LEU A 149 2.98 6.46 -4.10
N ARG A 150 4.24 6.84 -3.86
CA ARG A 150 4.66 7.41 -2.57
C ARG A 150 3.91 8.71 -2.30
N GLY A 151 3.26 8.79 -1.16
CA GLY A 151 2.45 9.95 -0.78
C GLY A 151 1.13 10.08 -1.53
N GLY A 152 0.78 9.10 -2.38
CA GLY A 152 -0.50 9.02 -3.07
C GLY A 152 -0.81 10.20 -3.98
N ILE A 153 -2.10 10.46 -4.20
CA ILE A 153 -2.56 11.58 -5.04
C ILE A 153 -2.20 12.94 -4.43
N ASP A 154 -2.06 13.03 -3.10
CA ASP A 154 -1.65 14.28 -2.44
C ASP A 154 -0.23 14.70 -2.84
N ALA A 155 0.72 13.75 -2.90
CA ALA A 155 2.07 14.02 -3.41
C ALA A 155 2.06 14.32 -4.92
N TRP A 156 1.22 13.63 -5.70
CA TRP A 156 1.06 13.91 -7.13
C TRP A 156 0.56 15.34 -7.37
N ALA A 157 -0.46 15.77 -6.63
CA ALA A 157 -1.00 17.13 -6.70
C ALA A 157 0.04 18.19 -6.32
N LEU A 158 0.90 17.88 -5.34
CA LEU A 158 1.93 18.81 -4.88
C LEU A 158 3.12 18.94 -5.85
N GLU A 159 3.52 17.82 -6.48
CA GLU A 159 4.81 17.74 -7.18
C GLU A 159 4.67 17.73 -8.72
N VAL A 160 3.50 17.34 -9.26
CA VAL A 160 3.32 17.06 -10.69
C VAL A 160 2.16 17.84 -11.29
N ASP A 161 0.99 17.81 -10.66
CA ASP A 161 -0.23 18.43 -11.22
C ASP A 161 -0.98 19.26 -10.17
N GLU A 162 -0.65 20.54 -10.09
CA GLU A 162 -1.24 21.50 -9.15
C GLU A 162 -2.73 21.79 -9.41
N ASN A 163 -3.29 21.33 -10.54
CA ASN A 163 -4.73 21.45 -10.81
C ASN A 163 -5.56 20.42 -10.04
N ILE A 164 -4.94 19.37 -9.54
CA ILE A 164 -5.61 18.39 -8.66
C ILE A 164 -5.80 19.01 -7.28
N PRO A 165 -7.05 19.20 -6.81
CA PRO A 165 -7.30 19.80 -5.51
C PRO A 165 -6.83 18.87 -4.39
N ARG A 166 -6.05 19.43 -3.46
CA ARG A 166 -5.64 18.71 -2.25
C ARG A 166 -6.77 18.78 -1.21
N TYR A 167 -6.99 17.67 -0.52
CA TYR A 167 -8.00 17.55 0.53
C TYR A 167 -7.47 16.73 1.70
N GLN A 168 -8.09 16.87 2.86
CA GLN A 168 -7.79 16.04 4.03
C GLN A 168 -8.97 15.12 4.32
N LEU A 169 -8.68 13.88 4.62
CA LEU A 169 -9.69 12.95 5.11
C LEU A 169 -10.02 13.30 6.57
N ALA A 170 -11.30 13.43 6.86
CA ALA A 170 -11.80 13.76 8.19
C ALA A 170 -11.56 12.63 9.20
#